data_6502733fb70f70c96aa0aa379a62acc5
#
_entry.id   6502733fb70f70c96aa0aa379a62acc5
#
_cell.length_a   1.000
_cell.length_b   1.000
_cell.length_c   1.000
_cell.angle_alpha   90.00
_cell.angle_beta   90.00
_cell.angle_gamma   90.00
#
_symmetry.space_group_name_H-M   'P 1'
#
loop_
_entity.id
_entity.type
_entity.pdbx_description
1 polymer ?
#
loop_
_entity_poly.entity_id
_entity_poly.type
_entity_poly.pdbx_seq_one_letter_code
_entity_poly.pdbx_strand_id
1 'polypeptide(L)'
;DGVAAAAFNLSNTDEILASEAIGKAKAVFFDEIQFFTEPYFGGDIVACIKTLMDRGISIVCCGLDMNWKGEAFEIVSKLKAFADCNTMLKSRCAVCNEPAIYSHKRTGQGASIELGAEELYEPRCAKHFPYSPVYEAVNSSQDEEQGDLFDV
;
A
#
# COMPACT_ATOMS: atom_id res chain seq x y z
N ASP A 1 -17.95 13.28 -13.19
CA ASP A 1 -19.20 12.96 -12.49
C ASP A 1 -18.89 11.99 -11.37
N GLY A 2 -18.64 12.54 -10.15
CA GLY A 2 -18.32 11.71 -8.99
C GLY A 2 -19.58 11.01 -8.45
N VAL A 3 -19.48 9.69 -8.26
CA VAL A 3 -20.48 8.94 -7.50
C VAL A 3 -20.17 9.15 -6.02
N ALA A 4 -21.11 9.75 -5.27
CA ALA A 4 -20.98 9.87 -3.83
C ALA A 4 -21.51 8.59 -3.16
N ALA A 5 -20.74 8.02 -2.23
CA ALA A 5 -21.18 6.95 -1.35
C ALA A 5 -21.21 7.46 0.10
N ALA A 6 -22.03 6.82 0.95
CA ALA A 6 -21.99 7.11 2.38
C ALA A 6 -20.63 6.68 2.95
N ALA A 7 -19.94 7.59 3.59
CA ALA A 7 -18.65 7.32 4.24
C ALA A 7 -18.79 7.48 5.75
N PHE A 8 -18.07 6.63 6.48
CA PHE A 8 -18.00 6.62 7.94
C PHE A 8 -16.56 6.86 8.35
N ASN A 9 -16.36 7.75 9.30
CA ASN A 9 -15.08 7.93 9.94
C ASN A 9 -15.12 7.21 11.30
N LEU A 10 -14.50 6.04 11.35
CA LEU A 10 -14.48 5.17 12.52
C LEU A 10 -13.04 5.01 12.98
N SER A 11 -12.84 4.85 14.28
CA SER A 11 -11.52 4.84 14.90
C SER A 11 -11.09 3.48 15.45
N ASN A 12 -12.01 2.51 15.52
CA ASN A 12 -11.72 1.18 16.05
C ASN A 12 -12.72 0.13 15.53
N THR A 13 -12.37 -1.13 15.76
CA THR A 13 -13.17 -2.29 15.32
C THR A 13 -14.52 -2.40 16.04
N ASP A 14 -14.63 -1.93 17.28
CA ASP A 14 -15.86 -2.01 18.04
C ASP A 14 -16.95 -1.10 17.43
N GLU A 15 -16.54 0.09 16.98
CA GLU A 15 -17.43 1.01 16.26
C GLU A 15 -17.92 0.40 14.93
N ILE A 16 -17.06 -0.31 14.21
CA ILE A 16 -17.45 -1.02 12.98
C ILE A 16 -18.49 -2.08 13.28
N LEU A 17 -18.21 -2.95 14.27
CA LEU A 17 -19.07 -4.10 14.60
C LEU A 17 -20.39 -3.68 15.25
N ALA A 18 -20.44 -2.53 15.92
CA ALA A 18 -21.63 -1.94 16.53
C ALA A 18 -22.47 -1.13 15.55
N SER A 19 -21.94 -0.75 14.39
CA SER A 19 -22.64 0.07 13.40
C SER A 19 -23.81 -0.70 12.77
N GLU A 20 -25.02 -0.22 13.00
CA GLU A 20 -26.23 -0.80 12.40
C GLU A 20 -26.23 -0.67 10.86
N ALA A 21 -25.69 0.43 10.35
CA ALA A 21 -25.60 0.67 8.91
C ALA A 21 -24.64 -0.35 8.24
N ILE A 22 -23.50 -0.61 8.86
CA ILE A 22 -22.54 -1.64 8.39
C ILE A 22 -23.15 -3.03 8.50
N GLY A 23 -23.81 -3.33 9.62
CA GLY A 23 -24.47 -4.63 9.83
C GLY A 23 -25.58 -4.96 8.84
N LYS A 24 -26.19 -3.96 8.21
CA LYS A 24 -27.22 -4.09 7.16
C LYS A 24 -26.68 -3.97 5.74
N ALA A 25 -25.40 -3.64 5.58
CA ALA A 25 -24.77 -3.47 4.29
C ALA A 25 -24.62 -4.79 3.55
N LYS A 26 -24.74 -4.77 2.23
CA LYS A 26 -24.39 -5.91 1.37
C LYS A 26 -22.88 -5.97 1.09
N ALA A 27 -22.24 -4.81 1.06
CA ALA A 27 -20.81 -4.67 0.86
C ALA A 27 -20.26 -3.51 1.67
N VAL A 28 -19.03 -3.65 2.15
CA VAL A 28 -18.28 -2.61 2.85
C VAL A 28 -16.93 -2.44 2.16
N PHE A 29 -16.57 -1.18 1.95
CA PHE A 29 -15.31 -0.78 1.33
C PHE A 29 -14.42 -0.16 2.40
N PHE A 30 -13.20 -0.67 2.53
CA PHE A 30 -12.17 -0.10 3.36
C PHE A 30 -11.13 0.58 2.45
N ASP A 31 -10.98 1.87 2.59
CA ASP A 31 -9.98 2.65 1.87
C ASP A 31 -8.75 2.87 2.74
N GLU A 32 -7.56 2.91 2.13
CA GLU A 32 -6.28 3.07 2.81
C GLU A 32 -6.07 2.06 3.96
N ILE A 33 -6.38 0.78 3.70
CA ILE A 33 -6.42 -0.30 4.72
C ILE A 33 -5.10 -0.46 5.48
N GLN A 34 -3.96 -0.03 4.95
CA GLN A 34 -2.67 -0.05 5.63
C GLN A 34 -2.63 0.81 6.89
N PHE A 35 -3.55 1.77 7.04
CA PHE A 35 -3.67 2.62 8.24
C PHE A 35 -4.57 2.03 9.32
N PHE A 36 -5.25 0.90 9.08
CA PHE A 36 -6.12 0.26 10.08
C PHE A 36 -5.30 -0.53 11.11
N THR A 37 -4.31 0.12 11.71
CA THR A 37 -3.41 -0.40 12.73
C THR A 37 -2.98 0.73 13.67
N GLU A 38 -2.52 0.38 14.87
CA GLU A 38 -1.97 1.38 15.81
C GLU A 38 -0.81 2.18 15.16
N PRO A 39 -0.69 3.45 15.44
CA PRO A 39 -1.52 4.27 16.33
C PRO A 39 -2.76 4.91 15.67
N TYR A 40 -3.05 4.61 14.41
CA TYR A 40 -4.09 5.28 13.62
C TYR A 40 -5.47 4.69 13.84
N PHE A 41 -5.55 3.38 14.16
CA PHE A 41 -6.81 2.67 14.30
C PHE A 41 -6.67 1.57 15.37
N GLY A 42 -7.71 1.43 16.23
CA GLY A 42 -7.71 0.49 17.34
C GLY A 42 -8.38 -0.84 17.02
N GLY A 43 -7.84 -1.92 17.58
CA GLY A 43 -8.38 -3.27 17.47
C GLY A 43 -7.82 -4.09 16.28
N ASP A 44 -8.23 -5.35 16.20
CA ASP A 44 -7.81 -6.26 15.13
C ASP A 44 -8.77 -6.19 13.94
N ILE A 45 -8.41 -5.39 12.95
CA ILE A 45 -9.23 -5.23 11.73
C ILE A 45 -9.33 -6.51 10.91
N VAL A 46 -8.32 -7.40 10.96
CA VAL A 46 -8.36 -8.67 10.23
C VAL A 46 -9.44 -9.58 10.81
N ALA A 47 -9.50 -9.69 12.14
CA ALA A 47 -10.56 -10.41 12.84
C ALA A 47 -11.94 -9.77 12.62
N CYS A 48 -12.01 -8.43 12.63
CA CYS A 48 -13.23 -7.69 12.34
C CYS A 48 -13.75 -7.97 10.92
N ILE A 49 -12.89 -7.91 9.92
CA ILE A 49 -13.25 -8.21 8.52
C ILE A 49 -13.77 -9.65 8.39
N LYS A 50 -13.12 -10.64 9.00
CA LYS A 50 -13.60 -12.03 9.01
C LYS A 50 -14.99 -12.13 9.63
N THR A 51 -15.24 -11.43 10.74
CA THR A 51 -16.56 -11.37 11.38
C THR A 51 -17.63 -10.79 10.46
N LEU A 52 -17.32 -9.75 9.70
CA LEU A 52 -18.24 -9.17 8.73
C LEU A 52 -18.51 -10.13 7.56
N MET A 53 -17.48 -10.82 7.06
CA MET A 53 -17.62 -11.85 6.02
C MET A 53 -18.50 -13.02 6.50
N ASP A 54 -18.32 -13.47 7.74
CA ASP A 54 -19.16 -14.52 8.36
C ASP A 54 -20.64 -14.09 8.50
N ARG A 55 -20.90 -12.79 8.57
CA ARG A 55 -22.26 -12.23 8.51
C ARG A 55 -22.80 -12.11 7.08
N GLY A 56 -22.06 -12.55 6.07
CA GLY A 56 -22.46 -12.50 4.66
C GLY A 56 -22.25 -11.14 3.98
N ILE A 57 -21.44 -10.27 4.54
CA ILE A 57 -21.11 -8.96 3.97
C ILE A 57 -19.90 -9.12 3.04
N SER A 58 -20.02 -8.66 1.79
CA SER A 58 -18.90 -8.60 0.85
C SER A 58 -17.93 -7.50 1.26
N ILE A 59 -16.63 -7.80 1.26
CA ILE A 59 -15.60 -6.85 1.68
C ILE A 59 -14.68 -6.50 0.51
N VAL A 60 -14.41 -5.23 0.34
CA VAL A 60 -13.40 -4.72 -0.58
C VAL A 60 -12.42 -3.86 0.20
N CYS A 61 -11.14 -4.17 0.11
CA CYS A 61 -10.07 -3.38 0.73
C CYS A 61 -9.20 -2.78 -0.35
N CYS A 62 -8.95 -1.48 -0.27
CA CYS A 62 -8.02 -0.75 -1.11
C CYS A 62 -6.88 -0.19 -0.25
N GLY A 63 -5.68 -0.14 -0.78
CA GLY A 63 -4.54 0.43 -0.07
C GLY A 63 -3.19 0.04 -0.66
N LEU A 64 -2.14 0.52 -0.04
CA LEU A 64 -0.76 0.20 -0.41
C LEU A 64 -0.34 -1.14 0.21
N ASP A 65 0.36 -1.95 -0.54
CA ASP A 65 0.90 -3.23 -0.06
C ASP A 65 2.32 -3.10 0.51
N MET A 66 3.03 -2.03 0.19
CA MET A 66 4.39 -1.75 0.65
C MET A 66 4.55 -0.29 1.07
N ASN A 67 5.43 -0.06 2.04
CA ASN A 67 5.86 1.29 2.40
C ASN A 67 6.91 1.83 1.40
N TRP A 68 7.39 3.06 1.62
CA TRP A 68 8.36 3.73 0.76
C TRP A 68 9.77 3.09 0.73
N LYS A 69 10.05 2.12 1.61
CA LYS A 69 11.27 1.29 1.62
C LYS A 69 11.08 -0.03 0.88
N GLY A 70 9.86 -0.33 0.40
CA GLY A 70 9.53 -1.60 -0.22
C GLY A 70 9.23 -2.72 0.78
N GLU A 71 9.04 -2.41 2.06
CA GLU A 71 8.66 -3.34 3.10
C GLU A 71 7.14 -3.52 3.08
N ALA A 72 6.68 -4.77 3.11
CA ALA A 72 5.26 -5.08 3.07
C ALA A 72 4.53 -4.61 4.34
N PHE A 73 3.32 -4.08 4.18
CA PHE A 73 2.42 -3.86 5.30
C PHE A 73 1.85 -5.21 5.78
N GLU A 74 2.11 -5.55 7.05
CA GLU A 74 1.70 -6.82 7.64
C GLU A 74 0.20 -7.06 7.53
N ILE A 75 -0.61 -6.02 7.81
CA ILE A 75 -2.06 -6.09 7.72
C ILE A 75 -2.53 -6.45 6.30
N VAL A 76 -1.93 -5.84 5.28
CA VAL A 76 -2.28 -6.11 3.88
C VAL A 76 -1.86 -7.53 3.49
N SER A 77 -0.71 -7.99 3.95
CA SER A 77 -0.25 -9.37 3.74
C SER A 77 -1.19 -10.39 4.37
N LYS A 78 -1.69 -10.13 5.59
CA LYS A 78 -2.68 -10.97 6.26
C LYS A 78 -4.01 -11.02 5.51
N LEU A 79 -4.49 -9.88 5.00
CA LEU A 79 -5.74 -9.82 4.23
C LEU A 79 -5.61 -10.55 2.89
N LYS A 80 -4.50 -10.38 2.18
CA LYS A 80 -4.23 -11.08 0.93
C LYS A 80 -4.26 -12.61 1.08
N ALA A 81 -3.90 -13.13 2.25
CA ALA A 81 -3.81 -14.57 2.48
C ALA A 81 -5.17 -15.31 2.45
N PHE A 82 -6.29 -14.59 2.65
CA PHE A 82 -7.64 -15.18 2.60
C PHE A 82 -8.61 -14.44 1.66
N ALA A 83 -8.12 -13.50 0.89
CA ALA A 83 -8.93 -12.82 -0.11
C ALA A 83 -9.23 -13.73 -1.30
N ASP A 84 -10.47 -13.74 -1.77
CA ASP A 84 -10.89 -14.49 -2.96
C ASP A 84 -10.25 -13.95 -4.25
N CYS A 85 -9.96 -12.63 -4.26
CA CYS A 85 -9.35 -11.95 -5.40
C CYS A 85 -8.36 -10.88 -4.93
N ASN A 86 -7.19 -10.85 -5.55
CA ASN A 86 -6.18 -9.82 -5.34
C ASN A 86 -5.86 -9.16 -6.68
N THR A 87 -6.01 -7.85 -6.76
CA THR A 87 -5.69 -7.07 -7.95
C THR A 87 -4.63 -6.04 -7.63
N MET A 88 -3.48 -6.12 -8.30
CA MET A 88 -2.41 -5.14 -8.17
C MET A 88 -2.58 -4.05 -9.23
N LEU A 89 -2.82 -2.83 -8.79
CA LEU A 89 -2.84 -1.65 -9.64
C LEU A 89 -1.40 -1.16 -9.84
N LYS A 90 -1.11 -0.69 -11.06
CA LYS A 90 0.22 -0.16 -11.42
C LYS A 90 0.07 1.28 -11.87
N SER A 91 0.96 2.13 -11.40
CA SER A 91 1.13 3.50 -11.86
C SER A 91 2.16 3.57 -13.00
N ARG A 92 2.59 4.77 -13.36
CA ARG A 92 3.69 5.02 -14.30
C ARG A 92 4.90 5.57 -13.56
N CYS A 93 6.07 5.00 -13.83
CA CYS A 93 7.32 5.44 -13.22
C CYS A 93 7.62 6.90 -13.58
N ALA A 94 7.86 7.73 -12.58
CA ALA A 94 8.17 9.15 -12.78
C ALA A 94 9.47 9.40 -13.57
N VAL A 95 10.36 8.38 -13.68
CA VAL A 95 11.63 8.49 -14.40
C VAL A 95 11.52 8.02 -15.85
N CYS A 96 10.94 6.84 -16.08
CA CYS A 96 10.99 6.18 -17.40
C CYS A 96 9.61 5.85 -17.99
N ASN A 97 8.52 6.21 -17.31
CA ASN A 97 7.15 5.94 -17.72
C ASN A 97 6.76 4.45 -17.85
N GLU A 98 7.63 3.54 -17.46
CA GLU A 98 7.31 2.10 -17.38
C GLU A 98 6.35 1.80 -16.21
N PRO A 99 5.68 0.63 -16.20
CA PRO A 99 4.81 0.24 -15.10
C PRO A 99 5.54 0.29 -13.74
N ALA A 100 4.96 0.95 -12.76
CA ALA A 100 5.51 1.19 -11.43
C ALA A 100 4.60 0.62 -10.34
N ILE A 101 5.22 -0.02 -9.35
CA ILE A 101 4.54 -0.61 -8.18
C ILE A 101 5.07 -0.07 -6.85
N TYR A 102 6.16 0.71 -6.88
CA TYR A 102 6.78 1.25 -5.68
C TYR A 102 6.41 2.72 -5.49
N SER A 103 6.16 3.11 -4.25
CA SER A 103 5.99 4.51 -3.84
C SER A 103 7.31 5.00 -3.24
N HIS A 104 8.06 5.78 -4.00
CA HIS A 104 9.34 6.33 -3.56
C HIS A 104 9.13 7.66 -2.82
N LYS A 105 9.68 7.78 -1.61
CA LYS A 105 9.65 9.02 -0.86
C LYS A 105 10.80 9.93 -1.31
N ARG A 106 10.50 11.09 -1.83
CA ARG A 106 11.48 12.02 -2.42
C ARG A 106 12.56 12.47 -1.43
N THR A 107 12.22 12.57 -0.14
CA THR A 107 13.17 12.97 0.91
C THR A 107 14.08 11.82 1.37
N GLY A 108 13.70 10.55 1.12
CA GLY A 108 14.42 9.38 1.59
C GLY A 108 14.52 9.25 3.12
N GLN A 109 13.78 10.04 3.88
CA GLN A 109 13.83 10.11 5.35
C GLN A 109 12.44 10.16 5.96
N GLY A 110 12.32 9.76 7.23
CA GLY A 110 11.08 9.83 8.02
C GLY A 110 10.50 8.48 8.39
N ALA A 111 9.30 8.49 8.98
CA ALA A 111 8.60 7.30 9.43
C ALA A 111 8.22 6.37 8.26
N SER A 112 8.05 5.07 8.56
CA SER A 112 7.63 4.06 7.56
C SER A 112 6.23 4.36 7.01
N ILE A 113 5.39 4.95 7.84
CA ILE A 113 4.07 5.47 7.51
C ILE A 113 4.09 6.96 7.79
N GLU A 114 3.84 7.77 6.80
CA GLU A 114 3.70 9.22 6.94
C GLU A 114 2.56 9.66 6.04
N LEU A 115 1.56 10.29 6.68
CA LEU A 115 0.45 10.90 5.98
C LEU A 115 1.01 12.08 5.18
N GLY A 116 0.97 12.00 3.88
CA GLY A 116 1.47 13.04 3.00
C GLY A 116 0.94 12.91 1.59
N ALA A 117 0.74 14.07 0.99
CA ALA A 117 0.22 14.20 -0.36
C ALA A 117 1.22 13.71 -1.42
N GLU A 118 0.79 13.66 -2.68
CA GLU A 118 1.58 13.38 -3.89
C GLU A 118 2.90 14.15 -3.99
N GLU A 119 3.03 15.24 -3.24
CA GLU A 119 4.25 16.03 -3.18
C GLU A 119 5.43 15.30 -2.52
N LEU A 120 5.15 14.38 -1.59
CA LEU A 120 6.17 13.62 -0.84
C LEU A 120 6.57 12.33 -1.53
N TYR A 121 5.70 11.77 -2.35
CA TYR A 121 5.88 10.46 -2.95
C TYR A 121 5.79 10.52 -4.48
N GLU A 122 6.50 9.62 -5.13
CA GLU A 122 6.40 9.43 -6.57
C GLU A 122 6.46 7.95 -6.94
N PRO A 123 5.76 7.52 -7.99
CA PRO A 123 5.80 6.14 -8.44
C PRO A 123 7.13 5.80 -9.11
N ARG A 124 7.70 4.65 -8.75
CA ARG A 124 8.93 4.12 -9.35
C ARG A 124 8.76 2.66 -9.78
N CYS A 125 9.37 2.32 -10.91
CA CYS A 125 9.55 0.92 -11.30
C CYS A 125 10.75 0.30 -10.57
N ALA A 126 10.92 -1.03 -10.67
CA ALA A 126 12.00 -1.74 -9.98
C ALA A 126 13.41 -1.23 -10.34
N LYS A 127 13.62 -0.77 -11.58
CA LYS A 127 14.92 -0.23 -12.03
C LYS A 127 15.25 1.14 -11.42
N HIS A 128 14.24 1.88 -10.97
CA HIS A 128 14.39 3.24 -10.45
C HIS A 128 13.99 3.39 -8.99
N PHE A 129 13.76 2.27 -8.29
CA PHE A 129 13.45 2.25 -6.86
C PHE A 129 14.68 1.83 -6.06
N PRO A 130 15.30 2.72 -5.25
CA PRO A 130 16.60 2.50 -4.61
C PRO A 130 16.70 1.27 -3.71
N TYR A 131 15.56 0.79 -3.19
CA TYR A 131 15.49 -0.38 -2.30
C TYR A 131 15.12 -1.67 -3.06
N SER A 132 15.09 -1.64 -4.38
CA SER A 132 14.80 -2.81 -5.19
C SER A 132 16.09 -3.60 -5.50
N PRO A 133 16.09 -4.94 -5.43
CA PRO A 133 17.22 -5.76 -5.86
C PRO A 133 17.61 -5.51 -7.33
N VAL A 134 16.65 -5.12 -8.17
CA VAL A 134 16.91 -4.80 -9.58
C VAL A 134 17.68 -3.48 -9.72
N TYR A 135 17.44 -2.51 -8.85
CA TYR A 135 18.16 -1.25 -8.83
C TYR A 135 19.64 -1.46 -8.51
N GLU A 136 19.96 -2.25 -7.50
CA GLU A 136 21.33 -2.60 -7.12
C GLU A 136 22.06 -3.31 -8.27
N ALA A 137 21.42 -4.30 -8.91
CA ALA A 137 22.01 -5.03 -10.02
C ALA A 137 22.30 -4.15 -11.26
N VAL A 138 21.46 -3.16 -11.55
CA VAL A 138 21.65 -2.24 -12.69
C VAL A 138 22.75 -1.23 -12.41
N ASN A 139 22.86 -0.73 -11.17
CA ASN A 139 23.83 0.31 -10.84
C ASN A 139 25.23 -0.27 -10.56
N SER A 140 25.35 -1.48 -9.98
CA SER A 140 26.65 -2.13 -9.80
C SER A 140 27.33 -2.50 -11.12
N SER A 141 26.55 -2.78 -12.19
CA SER A 141 27.09 -3.05 -13.53
C SER A 141 27.62 -1.80 -14.24
N GLN A 142 27.22 -0.60 -13.83
CA GLN A 142 27.71 0.66 -14.42
C GLN A 142 29.04 1.12 -13.82
N ASP A 143 29.32 0.74 -12.57
CA ASP A 143 30.57 1.08 -11.89
C ASP A 143 31.76 0.24 -12.41
N GLU A 144 31.54 -0.97 -12.96
CA GLU A 144 32.57 -1.82 -13.54
C GLU A 144 33.01 -1.36 -14.95
N GLU A 145 32.15 -0.67 -15.71
CA GLU A 145 32.54 -0.15 -17.05
C GLU A 145 33.33 1.16 -17.02
N GLN A 146 33.36 1.86 -15.90
CA GLN A 146 34.16 3.12 -15.77
C GLN A 146 35.57 2.94 -15.22
N GLY A 147 35.94 1.73 -14.84
CA GLY A 147 37.24 1.41 -14.24
C GLY A 147 38.43 1.22 -15.23
N ASP A 148 38.19 1.05 -16.53
CA ASP A 148 39.22 0.56 -17.48
C ASP A 148 39.69 1.62 -18.50
N LEU A 149 39.55 2.90 -18.25
CA LEU A 149 39.91 3.94 -19.24
C LEU A 149 41.13 4.82 -18.88
N PHE A 150 41.87 4.50 -17.83
CA PHE A 150 43.14 5.20 -17.52
C PHE A 150 44.23 4.25 -17.07
N ASP A 151 44.77 3.44 -18.00
CA ASP A 151 46.08 2.88 -17.91
C ASP A 151 46.73 2.81 -19.32
N VAL A 152 47.36 3.91 -19.72
CA VAL A 152 48.41 3.94 -20.73
C VAL A 152 49.43 4.99 -20.35
#